data_ca9335b6fda3a8814fc907bfc8becf18
#
_entry.id   ca9335b6fda3a8814fc907bfc8becf18
#
_cell.length_a   1.000
_cell.length_b   1.000
_cell.length_c   1.000
_cell.angle_alpha   90.00
_cell.angle_beta   90.00
_cell.angle_gamma   90.00
#
_symmetry.space_group_name_H-M   'P 1'
#
loop_
_entity.id
_entity.type
_entity.pdbx_description
1 polymer ?
#
loop_
_entity_poly.entity_id
_entity_poly.type
_entity_poly.pdbx_seq_one_letter_code
_entity_poly.pdbx_strand_id
1 'polypeptide(L)'
;YKNNGLDEFPIDSGRGLVTGLETDNFKFKVPSIRNIEYSAPYMHDGRFNTLDQVIGFYSTGIHSNSPNLDPLIEFASQGGVQLNPTERGQLKAFLLTLSDSAFIHNPKFSNPF
;
A
#
# COMPACT_ATOMS: atom_id res chain seq x y z
N TYR A 1 -2.06 11.97 -2.02
CA TYR A 1 -1.37 11.23 -3.10
C TYR A 1 0.10 11.09 -2.79
N LYS A 2 0.59 9.86 -2.79
CA LYS A 2 1.95 9.51 -2.39
C LYS A 2 2.55 8.45 -3.29
N ASN A 3 3.88 8.46 -3.44
CA ASN A 3 4.63 7.35 -4.01
C ASN A 3 5.27 6.56 -2.85
N ASN A 4 4.95 5.28 -2.74
CA ASN A 4 5.44 4.43 -1.66
C ASN A 4 6.69 3.62 -2.00
N GLY A 5 7.31 3.88 -3.15
CA GLY A 5 8.52 3.17 -3.56
C GLY A 5 8.29 1.76 -4.07
N LEU A 6 7.12 1.50 -4.65
CA LEU A 6 6.77 0.18 -5.17
C LEU A 6 7.68 -0.29 -6.29
N ASP A 7 8.12 0.64 -7.13
CA ASP A 7 9.03 0.38 -8.24
C ASP A 7 10.14 1.42 -8.31
N GLU A 8 11.34 0.98 -8.67
CA GLU A 8 12.46 1.89 -8.97
C GLU A 8 12.20 2.65 -10.27
N PHE A 9 11.60 1.97 -11.26
CA PHE A 9 11.28 2.54 -12.57
C PHE A 9 9.77 2.39 -12.83
N PRO A 10 8.92 3.24 -12.23
CA PRO A 10 7.47 3.13 -12.38
C PRO A 10 7.02 3.34 -13.83
N ILE A 11 6.01 2.59 -14.25
CA ILE A 11 5.41 2.71 -15.59
C ILE A 11 4.19 3.62 -15.56
N ASP A 12 3.34 3.46 -14.54
CA ASP A 12 2.09 4.23 -14.39
C ASP A 12 2.39 5.58 -13.73
N SER A 13 2.10 6.65 -14.43
CA SER A 13 2.35 8.02 -13.93
C SER A 13 1.39 8.48 -12.83
N GLY A 14 0.30 7.74 -12.60
CA GLY A 14 -0.64 8.06 -11.53
C GLY A 14 -1.22 9.47 -11.64
N ARG A 15 -1.16 10.22 -10.53
CA ARG A 15 -1.69 11.58 -10.46
C ARG A 15 -1.10 12.51 -11.52
N GLY A 16 0.15 12.30 -11.94
CA GLY A 16 0.80 13.14 -12.96
C GLY A 16 0.07 13.15 -14.29
N LEU A 17 -0.65 12.09 -14.65
CA LEU A 17 -1.47 12.05 -15.86
C LEU A 17 -2.63 13.06 -15.81
N VAL A 18 -3.16 13.34 -14.62
CA VAL A 18 -4.28 14.25 -14.42
C VAL A 18 -3.81 15.69 -14.30
N THR A 19 -2.77 15.93 -13.48
CA THR A 19 -2.30 17.29 -13.19
C THR A 19 -1.32 17.84 -14.20
N GLY A 20 -0.59 16.97 -14.92
CA GLY A 20 0.49 17.35 -15.82
C GLY A 20 1.75 17.84 -15.13
N LEU A 21 1.85 17.71 -13.79
CA LEU A 21 3.00 18.14 -13.00
C LEU A 21 3.95 16.97 -12.77
N GLU A 22 5.24 17.15 -13.08
CA GLU A 22 6.25 16.12 -12.84
C GLU A 22 6.35 15.71 -11.37
N THR A 23 6.13 16.65 -10.46
CA THR A 23 6.14 16.38 -9.02
C THR A 23 5.01 15.45 -8.56
N ASP A 24 3.96 15.29 -9.36
CA ASP A 24 2.85 14.39 -9.10
C ASP A 24 3.00 13.03 -9.78
N ASN A 25 4.03 12.84 -10.61
CA ASN A 25 4.26 11.56 -11.25
C ASN A 25 4.49 10.46 -10.21
N PHE A 26 3.87 9.30 -10.47
CA PHE A 26 3.98 8.09 -9.66
C PHE A 26 3.36 8.20 -8.27
N LYS A 27 2.53 9.22 -8.05
CA LYS A 27 1.76 9.38 -6.82
C LYS A 27 0.35 8.86 -7.00
N PHE A 28 -0.14 8.15 -5.99
CA PHE A 28 -1.46 7.54 -5.97
C PHE A 28 -2.20 7.92 -4.69
N LYS A 29 -3.54 7.85 -4.74
CA LYS A 29 -4.36 8.13 -3.56
C LYS A 29 -4.03 7.14 -2.45
N VAL A 30 -3.81 7.66 -1.24
CA VAL A 30 -3.64 6.83 -0.04
C VAL A 30 -5.00 6.30 0.41
N PRO A 31 -5.25 4.99 0.36
CA PRO A 31 -6.52 4.42 0.77
C PRO A 31 -6.63 4.31 2.29
N SER A 32 -7.87 4.13 2.78
CA SER A 32 -8.10 3.73 4.17
C SER A 32 -7.61 2.30 4.41
N ILE A 33 -7.13 2.02 5.62
CA ILE A 33 -6.79 0.66 6.04
C ILE A 33 -7.96 -0.07 6.70
N ARG A 34 -9.13 0.57 6.83
CA ARG A 34 -10.34 -0.08 7.35
C ARG A 34 -10.74 -1.23 6.42
N ASN A 35 -11.00 -2.40 6.99
CA ASN A 35 -11.34 -3.62 6.25
C ASN A 35 -10.28 -4.05 5.23
N ILE A 36 -9.03 -3.72 5.47
CA ILE A 36 -7.93 -4.02 4.53
C ILE A 36 -7.82 -5.52 4.23
N GLU A 37 -8.22 -6.38 5.17
CA GLU A 37 -8.25 -7.83 4.98
C GLU A 37 -9.06 -8.26 3.75
N TYR A 38 -10.12 -7.53 3.42
CA TYR A 38 -11.05 -7.86 2.34
C TYR A 38 -10.80 -7.07 1.06
N SER A 39 -9.79 -6.23 1.01
CA SER A 39 -9.58 -5.32 -0.12
C SER A 39 -8.54 -5.79 -1.13
N ALA A 40 -8.08 -7.04 -1.02
CA ALA A 40 -7.16 -7.61 -2.00
C ALA A 40 -7.76 -7.58 -3.42
N PRO A 41 -6.95 -7.46 -4.48
CA PRO A 41 -5.49 -7.30 -4.47
C PRO A 41 -5.05 -5.89 -4.06
N TYR A 42 -3.80 -5.80 -3.60
CA TYR A 42 -3.24 -4.57 -3.02
C TYR A 42 -2.32 -3.84 -3.98
N MET A 43 -2.07 -2.56 -3.68
CA MET A 43 -1.36 -1.57 -4.48
C MET A 43 -2.18 -1.11 -5.68
N HIS A 44 -1.72 -0.03 -6.35
CA HIS A 44 -2.49 0.58 -7.45
C HIS A 44 -2.69 -0.37 -8.64
N ASP A 45 -1.77 -1.30 -8.83
CA ASP A 45 -1.82 -2.28 -9.93
C ASP A 45 -2.27 -3.69 -9.49
N GLY A 46 -2.62 -3.86 -8.21
CA GLY A 46 -3.11 -5.12 -7.70
C GLY A 46 -2.07 -6.25 -7.64
N ARG A 47 -0.78 -5.93 -7.55
CA ARG A 47 0.28 -6.94 -7.62
C ARG A 47 0.37 -7.88 -6.43
N PHE A 48 -0.11 -7.47 -5.26
CA PHE A 48 -0.06 -8.31 -4.06
C PHE A 48 -1.43 -8.86 -3.72
N ASN A 49 -1.51 -10.15 -3.47
CA ASN A 49 -2.75 -10.84 -3.16
C ASN A 49 -2.98 -11.08 -1.66
N THR A 50 -1.95 -10.91 -0.84
CA THR A 50 -2.02 -11.18 0.60
C THR A 50 -1.44 -10.04 1.41
N LEU A 51 -1.89 -9.89 2.67
CA LEU A 51 -1.30 -8.93 3.59
C LEU A 51 0.16 -9.24 3.91
N ASP A 52 0.53 -10.52 3.94
CA ASP A 52 1.92 -10.91 4.18
C ASP A 52 2.86 -10.35 3.10
N GLN A 53 2.42 -10.35 1.84
CA GLN A 53 3.18 -9.75 0.75
C GLN A 53 3.32 -8.23 0.90
N VAL A 54 2.25 -7.55 1.31
CA VAL A 54 2.26 -6.10 1.56
C VAL A 54 3.22 -5.76 2.70
N ILE A 55 3.13 -6.48 3.82
CA ILE A 55 4.01 -6.28 4.97
C ILE A 55 5.47 -6.55 4.59
N GLY A 56 5.73 -7.60 3.82
CA GLY A 56 7.05 -7.91 3.30
C GLY A 56 7.63 -6.78 2.45
N PHE A 57 6.81 -6.17 1.59
CA PHE A 57 7.21 -5.03 0.79
C PHE A 57 7.65 -3.85 1.68
N TYR A 58 6.82 -3.43 2.64
CA TYR A 58 7.17 -2.31 3.51
C TYR A 58 8.32 -2.62 4.47
N SER A 59 8.58 -3.89 4.73
CA SER A 59 9.71 -4.31 5.57
C SER A 59 11.05 -4.22 4.83
N THR A 60 11.13 -4.70 3.58
CA THR A 60 12.39 -4.86 2.86
C THR A 60 12.33 -4.53 1.37
N GLY A 61 11.18 -4.21 0.82
CA GLY A 61 10.98 -4.09 -0.64
C GLY A 61 10.84 -2.68 -1.18
N ILE A 62 10.99 -1.64 -0.36
CA ILE A 62 10.84 -0.25 -0.80
C ILE A 62 12.04 0.15 -1.67
N HIS A 63 11.77 0.71 -2.84
CA HIS A 63 12.79 1.23 -3.74
C HIS A 63 13.11 2.67 -3.38
N SER A 64 14.25 2.89 -2.71
CA SER A 64 14.67 4.21 -2.23
C SER A 64 14.94 5.21 -3.36
N ASN A 65 15.25 4.71 -4.56
CA ASN A 65 15.53 5.55 -5.73
C ASN A 65 14.28 5.82 -6.58
N SER A 66 13.11 5.43 -6.14
CA SER A 66 11.87 5.69 -6.88
C SER A 66 11.64 7.19 -7.02
N PRO A 67 11.32 7.70 -8.24
CA PRO A 67 11.10 9.13 -8.44
C PRO A 67 9.90 9.62 -7.62
N ASN A 68 10.04 10.80 -7.00
CA ASN A 68 9.00 11.41 -6.19
C ASN A 68 8.56 10.57 -4.99
N LEU A 69 9.45 9.74 -4.47
CA LEU A 69 9.20 8.95 -3.26
C LEU A 69 8.75 9.88 -2.11
N ASP A 70 7.73 9.44 -1.35
CA ASP A 70 7.24 10.18 -0.20
C ASP A 70 8.38 10.38 0.82
N PRO A 71 8.75 11.63 1.15
CA PRO A 71 9.83 11.88 2.11
C PRO A 71 9.51 11.44 3.54
N LEU A 72 8.24 11.17 3.85
CA LEU A 72 7.82 10.70 5.17
C LEU A 72 8.01 9.20 5.35
N ILE A 73 8.41 8.46 4.31
CA ILE A 73 8.72 7.02 4.44
C ILE A 73 10.05 6.87 5.17
N GLU A 74 9.96 6.43 6.41
CA GLU A 74 11.14 6.16 7.23
C GLU A 74 11.89 4.92 6.73
N PHE A 75 13.20 4.91 6.92
CA PHE A 75 14.09 3.79 6.57
C PHE A 75 14.06 3.39 5.08
N ALA A 76 13.59 4.27 4.20
CA ALA A 76 13.56 3.99 2.76
C ALA A 76 14.95 3.64 2.21
N SER A 77 15.99 4.31 2.70
CA SER A 77 17.38 4.04 2.29
C SER A 77 17.85 2.61 2.62
N GLN A 78 17.18 1.96 3.57
CA GLN A 78 17.43 0.57 3.97
C GLN A 78 16.47 -0.42 3.31
N GLY A 79 15.58 0.06 2.44
CA GLY A 79 14.56 -0.76 1.79
C GLY A 79 13.27 -0.92 2.59
N GLY A 80 13.18 -0.32 3.78
CA GLY A 80 11.99 -0.38 4.63
C GLY A 80 12.32 -0.49 6.11
N VAL A 81 11.29 -0.76 6.92
CA VAL A 81 11.40 -0.79 8.39
C VAL A 81 12.06 -2.05 8.94
N GLN A 82 12.26 -3.06 8.12
CA GLN A 82 13.01 -4.29 8.45
C GLN A 82 12.45 -5.04 9.66
N LEU A 83 11.17 -5.40 9.57
CA LEU A 83 10.50 -6.17 10.62
C LEU A 83 10.98 -7.61 10.66
N ASN A 84 11.19 -8.14 11.88
CA ASN A 84 11.43 -9.57 12.06
C ASN A 84 10.10 -10.37 11.93
N PRO A 85 10.14 -11.73 11.83
CA PRO A 85 8.92 -12.51 11.66
C PRO A 85 7.88 -12.31 12.76
N THR A 86 8.32 -12.09 14.01
CA THR A 86 7.41 -11.83 15.13
C THR A 86 6.69 -10.48 14.95
N GLU A 87 7.43 -9.44 14.58
CA GLU A 87 6.87 -8.11 14.33
C GLU A 87 5.92 -8.10 13.15
N ARG A 88 6.24 -8.85 12.08
CA ARG A 88 5.35 -9.01 10.92
C ARG A 88 4.02 -9.65 11.32
N GLY A 89 4.07 -10.68 12.16
CA GLY A 89 2.87 -11.34 12.68
C GLY A 89 2.04 -10.42 13.55
N GLN A 90 2.67 -9.62 14.39
CA GLN A 90 1.99 -8.63 15.24
C GLN A 90 1.30 -7.54 14.42
N LEU A 91 1.97 -7.02 13.40
CA LEU A 91 1.40 -6.02 12.50
C LEU A 91 0.21 -6.60 11.73
N LYS A 92 0.34 -7.82 11.21
CA LYS A 92 -0.77 -8.50 10.55
C LYS A 92 -1.97 -8.67 11.47
N ALA A 93 -1.74 -9.11 12.70
CA ALA A 93 -2.79 -9.27 13.70
C ALA A 93 -3.52 -7.93 13.96
N PHE A 94 -2.76 -6.83 14.07
CA PHE A 94 -3.34 -5.50 14.20
C PHE A 94 -4.23 -5.15 13.00
N LEU A 95 -3.74 -5.35 11.77
CA LEU A 95 -4.49 -5.04 10.57
C LEU A 95 -5.78 -5.85 10.48
N LEU A 96 -5.77 -7.11 10.92
CA LEU A 96 -6.97 -7.95 10.96
C LEU A 96 -8.03 -7.43 11.95
N THR A 97 -7.62 -6.71 13.00
CA THR A 97 -8.58 -6.09 13.94
C THR A 97 -9.39 -4.96 13.30
N LEU A 98 -8.94 -4.42 12.17
CA LEU A 98 -9.65 -3.35 11.46
C LEU A 98 -10.77 -3.88 10.57
N SER A 99 -10.98 -5.20 10.55
CA SER A 99 -12.01 -5.85 9.75
C SER A 99 -13.37 -5.75 10.44
N ASP A 100 -14.40 -5.43 9.65
CA ASP A 100 -15.80 -5.43 10.06
C ASP A 100 -16.57 -6.35 9.11
N SER A 101 -16.62 -7.65 9.46
CA SER A 101 -17.27 -8.65 8.62
C SER A 101 -18.79 -8.43 8.53
N ALA A 102 -19.41 -7.90 9.57
CA ALA A 102 -20.84 -7.58 9.53
C ALA A 102 -21.12 -6.48 8.52
N PHE A 103 -20.28 -5.45 8.45
CA PHE A 103 -20.38 -4.39 7.45
C PHE A 103 -20.21 -4.95 6.03
N ILE A 104 -19.17 -5.76 5.81
CA ILE A 104 -18.84 -6.31 4.50
C ILE A 104 -19.92 -7.26 3.98
N HIS A 105 -20.51 -8.08 4.87
CA HIS A 105 -21.49 -9.11 4.49
C HIS A 105 -22.95 -8.66 4.63
N ASN A 106 -23.20 -7.43 5.07
CA ASN A 106 -24.55 -6.89 5.15
C ASN A 106 -25.11 -6.62 3.74
N PRO A 107 -26.30 -7.11 3.38
CA PRO A 107 -26.88 -6.88 2.07
C PRO A 107 -27.02 -5.42 1.67
N LYS A 108 -27.20 -4.49 2.63
CA LYS A 108 -27.23 -3.05 2.37
C LYS A 108 -25.91 -2.50 1.84
N PHE A 109 -24.81 -3.15 2.18
CA PHE A 109 -23.47 -2.74 1.82
C PHE A 109 -22.78 -3.73 0.89
N SER A 110 -23.55 -4.67 0.34
CA SER A 110 -22.99 -5.60 -0.65
C SER A 110 -22.44 -4.81 -1.83
N ASN A 111 -21.37 -5.35 -2.40
CA ASN A 111 -20.60 -4.67 -3.44
C ASN A 111 -21.51 -4.24 -4.60
N PRO A 112 -21.62 -2.94 -4.90
CA PRO A 112 -22.43 -2.43 -5.99
C PRO A 112 -21.74 -2.57 -7.36
N PHE A 113 -20.52 -3.03 -7.38
CA PHE A 113 -19.71 -3.10 -8.60
C PHE A 113 -19.85 -4.42 -9.34
#